data_6c5c1257a398a5efe233b7d9942fc21d
#
_entry.id   6c5c1257a398a5efe233b7d9942fc21d
#
_cell.length_a   1.000
_cell.length_b   1.000
_cell.length_c   1.000
_cell.angle_alpha   90.00
_cell.angle_beta   90.00
_cell.angle_gamma   90.00
#
_symmetry.space_group_name_H-M   'P 1'
#
loop_
_entity.id
_entity.type
_entity.pdbx_description
1 polymer ?
#
loop_
_entity_poly.entity_id
_entity_poly.type
_entity_poly.pdbx_seq_one_letter_code
_entity_poly.pdbx_strand_id
1 'polypeptide(L)'
;VVWTWAVLAVLGTIGIDVRPLIASAGVAGVALGFGAQSLVKDFLTGIFMLVEDQYGVGDWIDVGDASGTVEHVSLRTTTLWFVRNGEITRVGNFSREYAIARVEIPLSLSTDISAASQTILDAAVAAAEDQLKGKIIGSPTLDGVSTVSTDHLTIRVKATTKPRTHGCHHARA
;
A
#
# COMPACT_ATOMS: atom_id res chain seq x y z
N VAL A 1 -2.43 -38.45 4.15
CA VAL A 1 -2.14 -38.80 2.75
C VAL A 1 -1.79 -40.27 2.62
N VAL A 2 -0.74 -40.81 3.32
CA VAL A 2 -0.32 -42.21 3.19
C VAL A 2 -1.45 -43.19 3.58
N TRP A 3 -2.15 -42.94 4.66
CA TRP A 3 -3.28 -43.76 5.09
C TRP A 3 -4.45 -43.75 4.09
N THR A 4 -4.71 -42.63 3.45
CA THR A 4 -5.76 -42.54 2.44
C THR A 4 -5.44 -43.44 1.23
N TRP A 5 -4.18 -43.43 0.77
CA TRP A 5 -3.73 -44.33 -0.31
C TRP A 5 -3.79 -45.80 0.08
N ALA A 6 -3.39 -46.13 1.31
CA ALA A 6 -3.47 -47.52 1.83
C ALA A 6 -4.91 -48.02 1.85
N VAL A 7 -5.86 -47.23 2.33
CA VAL A 7 -7.28 -47.57 2.35
C VAL A 7 -7.83 -47.77 0.95
N LEU A 8 -7.52 -46.87 -0.01
CA LEU A 8 -7.96 -47.00 -1.40
C LEU A 8 -7.38 -48.25 -2.08
N ALA A 9 -6.11 -48.60 -1.78
CA ALA A 9 -5.49 -49.81 -2.27
C ALA A 9 -6.19 -51.07 -1.76
N VAL A 10 -6.48 -51.14 -0.43
CA VAL A 10 -7.21 -52.27 0.17
C VAL A 10 -8.63 -52.39 -0.42
N LEU A 11 -9.36 -51.26 -0.57
CA LEU A 11 -10.69 -51.31 -1.20
C LEU A 11 -10.64 -51.83 -2.65
N GLY A 12 -9.62 -51.45 -3.42
CA GLY A 12 -9.41 -51.97 -4.75
C GLY A 12 -9.12 -53.46 -4.82
N THR A 13 -8.39 -54.01 -3.82
CA THR A 13 -8.11 -55.47 -3.76
C THR A 13 -9.35 -56.31 -3.39
N ILE A 14 -10.32 -55.72 -2.70
CA ILE A 14 -11.59 -56.34 -2.30
C ILE A 14 -12.61 -56.27 -3.49
N GLY A 15 -12.25 -55.59 -4.61
CA GLY A 15 -13.10 -55.49 -5.79
C GLY A 15 -14.07 -54.31 -5.79
N ILE A 16 -13.90 -53.36 -4.83
CA ILE A 16 -14.69 -52.12 -4.81
C ILE A 16 -14.11 -51.13 -5.83
N ASP A 17 -14.96 -50.62 -6.71
CA ASP A 17 -14.51 -49.55 -7.64
C ASP A 17 -14.25 -48.26 -6.90
N VAL A 18 -12.98 -47.87 -6.80
CA VAL A 18 -12.53 -46.65 -6.10
C VAL A 18 -12.58 -45.38 -6.96
N ARG A 19 -12.84 -45.52 -8.29
CA ARG A 19 -12.86 -44.38 -9.22
C ARG A 19 -13.88 -43.30 -8.84
N PRO A 20 -15.15 -43.66 -8.47
CA PRO A 20 -16.12 -42.65 -8.02
C PRO A 20 -15.69 -41.92 -6.72
N LEU A 21 -15.02 -42.67 -5.83
CA LEU A 21 -14.51 -42.10 -4.58
C LEU A 21 -13.40 -41.07 -4.83
N ILE A 22 -12.46 -41.40 -5.73
CA ILE A 22 -11.39 -40.48 -6.13
C ILE A 22 -11.96 -39.26 -6.85
N ALA A 23 -12.94 -39.47 -7.75
CA ALA A 23 -13.59 -38.36 -8.44
C ALA A 23 -14.31 -37.40 -7.47
N SER A 24 -15.10 -37.95 -6.54
CA SER A 24 -15.81 -37.14 -5.53
C SER A 24 -14.87 -36.41 -4.59
N ALA A 25 -13.78 -37.07 -4.16
CA ALA A 25 -12.74 -36.44 -3.34
C ALA A 25 -12.04 -35.30 -4.11
N GLY A 26 -11.81 -35.47 -5.43
CA GLY A 26 -11.27 -34.43 -6.29
C GLY A 26 -12.17 -33.19 -6.34
N VAL A 27 -13.48 -33.37 -6.54
CA VAL A 27 -14.45 -32.27 -6.54
C VAL A 27 -14.48 -31.56 -5.18
N ALA A 28 -14.52 -32.34 -4.09
CA ALA A 28 -14.46 -31.80 -2.74
C ALA A 28 -13.15 -31.02 -2.48
N GLY A 29 -12.02 -31.52 -2.97
CA GLY A 29 -10.72 -30.87 -2.86
C GLY A 29 -10.68 -29.51 -3.58
N VAL A 30 -11.25 -29.44 -4.79
CA VAL A 30 -11.38 -28.19 -5.56
C VAL A 30 -12.28 -27.18 -4.79
N ALA A 31 -13.41 -27.63 -4.27
CA ALA A 31 -14.32 -26.78 -3.50
C ALA A 31 -13.65 -26.21 -2.24
N LEU A 32 -12.91 -27.05 -1.50
CA LEU A 32 -12.13 -26.64 -0.34
C LEU A 32 -11.00 -25.69 -0.73
N GLY A 33 -10.32 -25.92 -1.86
CA GLY A 33 -9.28 -25.03 -2.40
C GLY A 33 -9.82 -23.63 -2.68
N PHE A 34 -10.96 -23.53 -3.35
CA PHE A 34 -11.61 -22.23 -3.56
C PHE A 34 -12.05 -21.57 -2.26
N GLY A 35 -12.58 -22.36 -1.31
CA GLY A 35 -12.96 -21.84 0.01
C GLY A 35 -11.78 -21.33 0.84
N ALA A 36 -10.58 -21.90 0.67
CA ALA A 36 -9.36 -21.50 1.38
C ALA A 36 -8.50 -20.48 0.62
N GLN A 37 -8.86 -20.10 -0.60
CA GLN A 37 -8.04 -19.25 -1.48
C GLN A 37 -7.63 -17.93 -0.83
N SER A 38 -8.55 -17.24 -0.18
CA SER A 38 -8.25 -15.96 0.49
C SER A 38 -7.26 -16.14 1.65
N LEU A 39 -7.41 -17.23 2.41
CA LEU A 39 -6.50 -17.53 3.50
C LEU A 39 -5.07 -17.76 3.01
N VAL A 40 -4.92 -18.56 1.96
CA VAL A 40 -3.61 -18.80 1.33
C VAL A 40 -3.01 -17.49 0.80
N LYS A 41 -3.82 -16.66 0.15
CA LYS A 41 -3.39 -15.35 -0.34
C LYS A 41 -2.91 -14.46 0.82
N ASP A 42 -3.65 -14.38 1.92
CA ASP A 42 -3.28 -13.57 3.08
C ASP A 42 -1.91 -13.99 3.64
N PHE A 43 -1.69 -15.29 3.81
CA PHE A 43 -0.43 -15.82 4.32
C PHE A 43 0.75 -15.57 3.38
N LEU A 44 0.59 -15.85 2.09
CA LEU A 44 1.66 -15.62 1.10
C LEU A 44 2.03 -14.15 1.03
N THR A 45 1.04 -13.25 0.97
CA THR A 45 1.28 -11.81 0.96
C THR A 45 2.00 -11.37 2.24
N GLY A 46 1.58 -11.87 3.41
CA GLY A 46 2.24 -11.55 4.68
C GLY A 46 3.68 -12.02 4.75
N ILE A 47 4.00 -13.20 4.21
CA ILE A 47 5.37 -13.69 4.12
C ILE A 47 6.23 -12.77 3.25
N PHE A 48 5.75 -12.40 2.06
CA PHE A 48 6.49 -11.49 1.17
C PHE A 48 6.69 -10.12 1.79
N MET A 49 5.67 -9.54 2.43
CA MET A 49 5.79 -8.27 3.14
C MET A 49 6.87 -8.28 4.22
N LEU A 50 6.99 -9.37 4.97
CA LEU A 50 8.01 -9.53 6.01
C LEU A 50 9.40 -9.80 5.42
N VAL A 51 9.51 -10.62 4.37
CA VAL A 51 10.79 -10.94 3.72
C VAL A 51 11.38 -9.75 2.99
N GLU A 52 10.52 -8.96 2.32
CA GLU A 52 10.93 -7.75 1.59
C GLU A 52 11.05 -6.53 2.53
N ASP A 53 10.66 -6.69 3.79
CA ASP A 53 10.68 -5.63 4.79
C ASP A 53 10.00 -4.34 4.27
N GLN A 54 8.78 -4.49 3.68
CA GLN A 54 8.07 -3.38 3.06
C GLN A 54 7.65 -2.31 4.09
N TYR A 55 7.29 -2.74 5.30
CA TYR A 55 7.01 -1.87 6.44
C TYR A 55 7.12 -2.65 7.76
N GLY A 56 7.33 -1.93 8.85
CA GLY A 56 7.43 -2.47 10.20
C GLY A 56 6.45 -1.85 11.18
N VAL A 57 6.45 -2.39 12.41
CA VAL A 57 5.69 -1.80 13.52
C VAL A 57 6.21 -0.40 13.81
N GLY A 58 5.30 0.56 13.91
CA GLY A 58 5.60 1.98 14.10
C GLY A 58 5.64 2.79 12.81
N ASP A 59 5.70 2.15 11.63
CA ASP A 59 5.65 2.85 10.35
C ASP A 59 4.25 3.43 10.09
N TRP A 60 4.21 4.58 9.46
CA TRP A 60 2.98 5.15 8.94
C TRP A 60 2.80 4.75 7.49
N ILE A 61 1.74 4.00 7.19
CA ILE A 61 1.48 3.46 5.87
C ILE A 61 0.11 3.86 5.34
N ASP A 62 -0.02 3.85 4.01
CA ASP A 62 -1.26 3.96 3.27
C ASP A 62 -1.41 2.70 2.40
N VAL A 63 -2.48 1.97 2.63
CA VAL A 63 -2.80 0.74 1.87
C VAL A 63 -3.98 0.93 0.91
N GLY A 64 -4.33 2.19 0.63
CA GLY A 64 -5.41 2.58 -0.27
C GLY A 64 -6.71 2.84 0.48
N ASP A 65 -7.32 1.82 1.06
CA ASP A 65 -8.61 1.95 1.79
C ASP A 65 -8.42 2.39 3.25
N ALA A 66 -7.19 2.24 3.78
CA ALA A 66 -6.85 2.64 5.14
C ALA A 66 -5.44 3.22 5.21
N SER A 67 -5.23 4.18 6.10
CA SER A 67 -3.93 4.76 6.37
C SER A 67 -3.75 4.98 7.88
N GLY A 68 -2.55 4.75 8.38
CA GLY A 68 -2.26 4.91 9.80
C GLY A 68 -0.92 4.33 10.20
N THR A 69 -0.65 4.39 11.51
CA THR A 69 0.55 3.77 12.09
C THR A 69 0.31 2.28 12.29
N VAL A 70 1.26 1.48 11.85
CA VAL A 70 1.25 0.03 12.03
C VAL A 70 1.48 -0.31 13.50
N GLU A 71 0.49 -0.91 14.15
CA GLU A 71 0.59 -1.36 15.54
C GLU A 71 1.14 -2.76 15.65
N HIS A 72 0.75 -3.62 14.72
CA HIS A 72 1.17 -5.03 14.70
C HIS A 72 1.16 -5.59 13.29
N VAL A 73 2.15 -6.42 12.97
CA VAL A 73 2.23 -7.18 11.71
C VAL A 73 2.25 -8.66 12.04
N SER A 74 1.34 -9.40 11.43
CA SER A 74 1.32 -10.86 11.49
C SER A 74 1.29 -11.44 10.07
N LEU A 75 1.46 -12.76 9.96
CA LEU A 75 1.45 -13.44 8.66
C LEU A 75 0.14 -13.26 7.87
N ARG A 76 -0.98 -13.02 8.54
CA ARG A 76 -2.29 -12.91 7.89
C ARG A 76 -2.88 -11.51 7.90
N THR A 77 -2.53 -10.70 8.89
CA THR A 77 -3.15 -9.39 9.11
C THR A 77 -2.14 -8.34 9.52
N THR A 78 -2.35 -7.13 9.06
CA THR A 78 -1.65 -5.93 9.52
C THR A 78 -2.63 -5.07 10.31
N THR A 79 -2.27 -4.74 11.54
CA THR A 79 -3.11 -3.95 12.43
C THR A 79 -2.70 -2.48 12.35
N LEU A 80 -3.41 -1.75 11.55
CA LEU A 80 -3.67 -0.31 11.65
C LEU A 80 -5.20 -0.12 11.77
N TRP A 81 -5.98 -0.99 11.08
CA TRP A 81 -7.44 -1.14 11.12
C TRP A 81 -7.89 -2.59 10.90
N PHE A 82 -7.07 -3.60 11.29
CA PHE A 82 -7.33 -5.04 11.02
C PHE A 82 -7.48 -5.36 9.52
N VAL A 83 -6.55 -4.88 8.72
CA VAL A 83 -6.53 -5.17 7.28
C VAL A 83 -5.94 -6.57 7.05
N ARG A 84 -6.63 -7.39 6.24
CA ARG A 84 -6.08 -8.69 5.81
C ARG A 84 -4.98 -8.45 4.78
N ASN A 85 -3.84 -9.11 4.95
CA ASN A 85 -2.68 -8.90 4.08
C ASN A 85 -3.00 -9.15 2.59
N GLY A 86 -3.83 -10.13 2.30
CA GLY A 86 -4.23 -10.42 0.92
C GLY A 86 -5.13 -9.37 0.25
N GLU A 87 -5.66 -8.41 0.99
CA GLU A 87 -6.42 -7.26 0.46
C GLU A 87 -5.52 -6.07 0.13
N ILE A 88 -4.30 -6.07 0.69
CA ILE A 88 -3.32 -5.01 0.44
C ILE A 88 -2.74 -5.20 -0.97
N THR A 89 -3.12 -4.34 -1.89
CA THR A 89 -2.63 -4.37 -3.28
C THR A 89 -1.52 -3.35 -3.53
N ARG A 90 -1.43 -2.34 -2.69
CA ARG A 90 -0.45 -1.26 -2.77
C ARG A 90 -0.13 -0.76 -1.38
N VAL A 91 1.15 -0.51 -1.11
CA VAL A 91 1.63 0.08 0.13
C VAL A 91 2.40 1.36 -0.19
N GLY A 92 2.01 2.48 0.43
CA GLY A 92 2.81 3.68 0.52
C GLY A 92 3.39 3.77 1.93
N ASN A 93 4.69 3.54 2.10
CA ASN A 93 5.35 3.71 3.38
C ASN A 93 5.96 5.12 3.46
N PHE A 94 5.46 5.93 4.40
CA PHE A 94 5.90 7.33 4.60
C PHE A 94 6.92 7.48 5.74
N SER A 95 7.34 6.38 6.34
CA SER A 95 8.30 6.37 7.46
C SER A 95 9.70 5.95 7.04
N ARG A 96 9.87 5.39 5.82
CA ARG A 96 11.18 4.99 5.30
C ARG A 96 11.89 6.14 4.60
N GLU A 97 13.19 6.20 4.73
CA GLU A 97 14.19 7.07 4.11
C GLU A 97 13.77 8.54 3.93
N TYR A 98 12.70 8.80 3.18
CA TYR A 98 12.15 10.14 2.93
C TYR A 98 10.67 10.08 2.54
N ALA A 99 9.97 11.17 2.74
CA ALA A 99 8.63 11.39 2.21
C ALA A 99 8.64 12.56 1.22
N ILE A 100 7.76 12.53 0.22
CA ILE A 100 7.59 13.64 -0.72
C ILE A 100 6.30 14.37 -0.37
N ALA A 101 6.45 15.57 0.17
CA ALA A 101 5.32 16.49 0.34
C ALA A 101 4.99 17.11 -1.02
N ARG A 102 3.73 17.07 -1.42
CA ARG A 102 3.20 17.71 -2.62
C ARG A 102 2.14 18.73 -2.22
N VAL A 103 2.28 19.93 -2.75
CA VAL A 103 1.32 21.01 -2.55
C VAL A 103 0.78 21.40 -3.92
N GLU A 104 -0.52 21.42 -4.06
CA GLU A 104 -1.22 21.81 -5.27
C GLU A 104 -1.84 23.20 -5.07
N ILE A 105 -1.49 24.12 -5.98
CA ILE A 105 -1.89 25.52 -5.88
C ILE A 105 -2.74 25.83 -7.11
N PRO A 106 -4.04 26.09 -6.94
CA PRO A 106 -4.91 26.50 -8.04
C PRO A 106 -4.63 27.96 -8.43
N LEU A 107 -4.52 28.22 -9.73
CA LEU A 107 -4.31 29.54 -10.32
C LEU A 107 -5.41 29.82 -11.34
N SER A 108 -5.73 31.10 -11.54
CA SER A 108 -6.63 31.52 -12.61
C SER A 108 -6.00 31.27 -13.97
N LEU A 109 -6.80 30.90 -14.97
CA LEU A 109 -6.36 30.72 -16.36
C LEU A 109 -5.76 31.98 -16.99
N SER A 110 -6.09 33.17 -16.45
CA SER A 110 -5.52 34.45 -16.91
C SER A 110 -4.16 34.78 -16.31
N THR A 111 -3.64 33.95 -15.41
CA THR A 111 -2.37 34.19 -14.72
C THR A 111 -1.19 33.82 -15.61
N ASP A 112 -0.15 34.65 -15.63
CA ASP A 112 1.12 34.30 -16.27
C ASP A 112 1.78 33.15 -15.47
N ILE A 113 1.83 31.99 -16.12
CA ILE A 113 2.34 30.75 -15.52
C ILE A 113 3.81 30.90 -15.14
N SER A 114 4.60 31.60 -15.94
CA SER A 114 6.04 31.78 -15.72
C SER A 114 6.31 32.64 -14.48
N ALA A 115 5.65 33.77 -14.36
CA ALA A 115 5.77 34.69 -13.23
C ALA A 115 5.23 34.05 -11.95
N ALA A 116 4.07 33.37 -12.02
CA ALA A 116 3.48 32.67 -10.88
C ALA A 116 4.37 31.51 -10.41
N SER A 117 4.92 30.72 -11.32
CA SER A 117 5.83 29.60 -11.00
C SER A 117 7.06 30.07 -10.23
N GLN A 118 7.67 31.17 -10.66
CA GLN A 118 8.83 31.75 -9.99
C GLN A 118 8.45 32.21 -8.56
N THR A 119 7.37 32.97 -8.44
CA THR A 119 6.89 33.46 -7.15
C THR A 119 6.56 32.33 -6.18
N ILE A 120 5.90 31.28 -6.65
CA ILE A 120 5.56 30.10 -5.86
C ILE A 120 6.84 29.38 -5.40
N LEU A 121 7.81 29.22 -6.28
CA LEU A 121 9.07 28.55 -5.95
C LEU A 121 9.85 29.36 -4.92
N ASP A 122 9.96 30.68 -5.09
CA ASP A 122 10.66 31.58 -4.16
C ASP A 122 9.99 31.55 -2.77
N ALA A 123 8.66 31.58 -2.72
CA ALA A 123 7.91 31.45 -1.47
C ALA A 123 8.10 30.09 -0.79
N ALA A 124 8.14 28.99 -1.59
CA ALA A 124 8.38 27.66 -1.07
C ALA A 124 9.79 27.51 -0.51
N VAL A 125 10.81 28.08 -1.16
CA VAL A 125 12.20 28.08 -0.68
C VAL A 125 12.30 28.89 0.62
N ALA A 126 11.73 30.09 0.66
CA ALA A 126 11.73 30.91 1.87
C ALA A 126 11.05 30.21 3.05
N ALA A 127 9.90 29.57 2.83
CA ALA A 127 9.21 28.80 3.86
C ALA A 127 10.03 27.59 4.33
N ALA A 128 10.76 26.95 3.43
CA ALA A 128 11.64 25.83 3.75
C ALA A 128 12.80 26.22 4.66
N GLU A 129 13.36 27.42 4.45
CA GLU A 129 14.48 27.96 5.23
C GLU A 129 14.05 28.51 6.58
N ASP A 130 12.88 29.11 6.68
CA ASP A 130 12.37 29.76 7.90
C ASP A 130 11.58 28.77 8.79
N GLN A 131 10.45 28.30 8.32
CA GLN A 131 9.48 27.55 9.12
C GLN A 131 9.73 26.05 9.16
N LEU A 132 10.33 25.48 8.11
CA LEU A 132 10.50 24.04 7.92
C LEU A 132 11.96 23.60 8.01
N LYS A 133 12.82 24.47 8.57
CA LYS A 133 14.25 24.20 8.72
C LYS A 133 14.53 22.88 9.44
N GLY A 134 15.26 22.00 8.79
CA GLY A 134 15.61 20.68 9.32
C GLY A 134 14.55 19.57 9.11
N LYS A 135 13.36 19.91 8.59
CA LYS A 135 12.33 18.92 8.19
C LYS A 135 12.39 18.58 6.71
N ILE A 136 12.85 19.51 5.87
CA ILE A 136 13.01 19.34 4.44
C ILE A 136 14.44 18.86 4.13
N ILE A 137 14.57 17.93 3.19
CA ILE A 137 15.83 17.43 2.66
C ILE A 137 16.01 18.04 1.27
N GLY A 138 17.01 18.93 1.13
CA GLY A 138 17.22 19.68 -0.10
C GLY A 138 16.28 20.87 -0.26
N SER A 139 16.15 21.37 -1.47
CA SER A 139 15.29 22.52 -1.80
C SER A 139 13.98 22.07 -2.44
N PRO A 140 12.86 22.77 -2.19
CA PRO A 140 11.62 22.55 -2.92
C PRO A 140 11.83 22.70 -4.44
N THR A 141 11.12 21.91 -5.21
CA THR A 141 11.17 21.97 -6.67
C THR A 141 9.78 22.06 -7.26
N LEU A 142 9.67 22.74 -8.40
CA LEU A 142 8.43 22.84 -9.14
C LEU A 142 8.27 21.58 -10.01
N ASP A 143 7.12 20.91 -9.91
CA ASP A 143 6.78 19.73 -10.71
C ASP A 143 6.04 20.11 -12.01
N GLY A 144 5.64 21.38 -12.12
CA GLY A 144 4.93 21.94 -13.26
C GLY A 144 3.41 21.96 -13.08
N VAL A 145 2.71 22.14 -14.20
CA VAL A 145 1.23 22.13 -14.23
C VAL A 145 0.75 20.70 -14.12
N SER A 146 -0.03 20.41 -13.08
CA SER A 146 -0.55 19.05 -12.81
C SER A 146 -1.92 18.83 -13.45
N THR A 147 -2.76 19.84 -13.46
CA THR A 147 -4.13 19.74 -13.98
C THR A 147 -4.54 21.07 -14.61
N VAL A 148 -5.25 21.00 -15.74
CA VAL A 148 -5.91 22.14 -16.37
C VAL A 148 -7.39 21.86 -16.42
N SER A 149 -8.18 22.67 -15.72
CA SER A 149 -9.64 22.62 -15.69
C SER A 149 -10.22 23.78 -16.50
N THR A 150 -11.52 23.85 -16.61
CA THR A 150 -12.22 24.92 -17.36
C THR A 150 -12.14 26.28 -16.68
N ASP A 151 -11.89 26.32 -15.38
CA ASP A 151 -11.91 27.50 -14.52
C ASP A 151 -10.58 27.83 -13.86
N HIS A 152 -9.69 26.84 -13.73
CA HIS A 152 -8.38 27.01 -13.09
C HIS A 152 -7.33 26.04 -13.65
N LEU A 153 -6.09 26.38 -13.48
CA LEU A 153 -4.94 25.47 -13.64
C LEU A 153 -4.29 25.23 -12.27
N THR A 154 -3.72 24.07 -12.10
CA THR A 154 -3.07 23.71 -10.83
C THR A 154 -1.58 23.50 -11.04
N ILE A 155 -0.76 24.24 -10.28
CA ILE A 155 0.68 24.04 -10.24
C ILE A 155 1.04 23.19 -9.01
N ARG A 156 1.93 22.24 -9.20
CA ARG A 156 2.41 21.34 -8.14
C ARG A 156 3.83 21.67 -7.76
N VAL A 157 4.02 21.86 -6.45
CA VAL A 157 5.35 21.98 -5.83
C VAL A 157 5.60 20.70 -5.03
N LYS A 158 6.81 20.18 -5.10
CA LYS A 158 7.26 19.03 -4.32
C LYS A 158 8.47 19.38 -3.46
N ALA A 159 8.49 18.83 -2.25
CA ALA A 159 9.63 18.92 -1.35
C ALA A 159 9.89 17.54 -0.73
N THR A 160 11.14 17.14 -0.71
CA THR A 160 11.57 15.92 0.00
C THR A 160 11.68 16.24 1.49
N THR A 161 11.00 15.47 2.31
CA THR A 161 10.97 15.67 3.76
C THR A 161 11.60 14.48 4.48
N LYS A 162 12.09 14.70 5.69
CA LYS A 162 12.49 13.60 6.57
C LYS A 162 11.31 12.69 6.85
N PRO A 163 11.56 11.39 7.09
CA PRO A 163 10.50 10.43 7.45
C PRO A 163 9.72 10.95 8.66
N ARG A 164 8.44 10.67 8.68
CA ARG A 164 7.56 11.09 9.76
C ARG A 164 7.80 10.22 10.99
N THR A 165 8.41 10.78 12.00
CA THR A 165 8.36 10.24 13.35
C THR A 165 7.13 10.83 14.05
N HIS A 166 6.09 10.00 14.21
CA HIS A 166 4.87 10.24 14.99
C HIS A 166 4.10 11.56 14.79
N GLY A 167 2.87 11.41 14.35
CA GLY A 167 1.78 12.34 14.65
C GLY A 167 1.69 13.60 13.79
N CYS A 168 1.19 13.47 12.56
CA CYS A 168 0.48 14.59 11.94
C CYS A 168 -0.78 14.07 11.24
N HIS A 169 -1.91 14.57 11.70
CA HIS A 169 -3.19 14.40 11.05
C HIS A 169 -3.12 14.87 9.59
N HIS A 170 -3.66 14.08 8.68
CA HIS A 170 -3.99 14.52 7.35
C HIS A 170 -4.96 15.69 7.46
N ALA A 171 -4.51 16.91 7.18
CA ALA A 171 -5.43 17.96 6.76
C ALA A 171 -5.87 17.59 5.33
N ARG A 172 -7.05 17.00 5.19
CA ARG A 172 -7.78 17.03 3.93
C ARG A 172 -8.19 18.47 3.70
N ALA A 173 -7.67 19.11 2.66
CA ALA A 173 -8.27 20.27 2.04
C ALA A 173 -9.34 19.79 1.06
#